data_ed6eb6c265952f8a003353289e81545e
#
_entry.id   ed6eb6c265952f8a003353289e81545e
#
_cell.length_a   1.000
_cell.length_b   1.000
_cell.length_c   1.000
_cell.angle_alpha   90.00
_cell.angle_beta   90.00
_cell.angle_gamma   90.00
#
_symmetry.space_group_name_H-M   'P 1'
#
loop_
_entity.id
_entity.type
_entity.pdbx_description
1 polymer ?
#
loop_
_entity_poly.entity_id
_entity_poly.type
_entity_poly.pdbx_seq_one_letter_code
_entity_poly.pdbx_strand_id
1 'polypeptide(L)'
;MALLIALREQLIDEAIEIDVDGVSENTQSTLTLSRDGEMKASFAQCCHPIPGDPIVALSTAKKGVVVHHQACSNLTSGNTKDFTAAKWEEAESAVNFDAELHIEMLNEQNVLGSLMTAVTTCESNIQSIWTEELENNVLLVIIQVGARDIYHLENIMRKIKQITSVIRLKRNINEA
;
A
#
# COMPACT_ATOMS: atom_id res chain seq x y z
N MET A 1 5.90 25.89 -0.98
CA MET A 1 6.15 24.59 -1.56
C MET A 1 7.13 23.74 -0.76
N ALA A 2 8.29 24.26 -0.34
CA ALA A 2 9.27 23.52 0.47
C ALA A 2 8.76 23.05 1.85
N LEU A 3 7.87 23.80 2.48
CA LEU A 3 7.31 23.48 3.81
C LEU A 3 6.38 22.26 3.80
N LEU A 4 5.65 22.05 2.70
CA LEU A 4 4.75 20.90 2.52
C LEU A 4 5.53 19.59 2.25
N ILE A 5 6.70 19.69 1.61
CA ILE A 5 7.58 18.55 1.36
C ILE A 5 8.25 18.11 2.66
N ALA A 6 8.71 19.06 3.48
CA ALA A 6 9.32 18.77 4.78
C ALA A 6 8.34 18.15 5.79
N LEU A 7 7.06 18.58 5.79
CA LEU A 7 6.00 17.97 6.60
C LEU A 7 5.65 16.56 6.13
N ARG A 8 5.76 16.30 4.82
CA ARG A 8 5.52 14.97 4.25
C ARG A 8 6.64 13.98 4.58
N GLU A 9 7.89 14.43 4.57
CA GLU A 9 9.04 13.62 5.00
C GLU A 9 8.99 13.30 6.50
N GLN A 10 8.53 14.23 7.34
CA GLN A 10 8.31 13.98 8.76
C GLN A 10 7.19 12.97 9.06
N LEU A 11 6.12 12.94 8.24
CA LEU A 11 5.03 11.98 8.40
C LEU A 11 5.38 10.56 7.93
N ILE A 12 6.35 10.42 7.01
CA ILE A 12 6.87 9.12 6.56
C ILE A 12 7.85 8.55 7.60
N ASP A 13 8.45 9.39 8.43
CA ASP A 13 9.40 8.98 9.47
C ASP A 13 8.72 8.70 10.84
N GLU A 14 7.39 8.87 10.96
CA GLU A 14 6.62 8.36 12.09
C GLU A 14 6.49 6.84 11.96
N ALA A 15 7.57 6.17 12.34
CA ALA A 15 7.63 4.75 12.46
C ALA A 15 6.58 4.25 13.45
N ILE A 16 5.83 3.25 13.06
CA ILE A 16 4.94 2.49 13.94
C ILE A 16 5.85 1.71 14.90
N GLU A 17 5.78 2.03 16.16
CA GLU A 17 6.52 1.31 17.20
C GLU A 17 5.77 0.02 17.53
N ILE A 18 6.51 -1.09 17.63
CA ILE A 18 5.95 -2.43 17.87
C ILE A 18 6.49 -2.90 19.22
N ASP A 19 5.58 -3.24 20.13
CA ASP A 19 5.92 -3.83 21.42
C ASP A 19 6.26 -5.32 21.26
N VAL A 20 7.48 -5.70 21.61
CA VAL A 20 7.96 -7.09 21.63
C VAL A 20 8.50 -7.43 23.02
N ASP A 21 7.66 -7.34 24.01
CA ASP A 21 8.01 -7.94 25.31
C ASP A 21 7.86 -9.47 25.24
N GLY A 22 9.01 -10.12 25.23
CA GLY A 22 9.15 -11.53 25.54
C GLY A 22 9.09 -12.51 24.38
N VAL A 23 10.10 -12.55 23.53
CA VAL A 23 10.36 -13.71 22.68
C VAL A 23 10.85 -14.86 23.52
N SER A 24 9.93 -15.66 24.06
CA SER A 24 10.18 -17.02 24.53
C SER A 24 10.10 -17.96 23.32
N GLU A 25 11.12 -18.77 23.15
CA GLU A 25 11.17 -19.84 22.16
C GLU A 25 9.92 -20.73 22.28
N ASN A 26 9.12 -20.83 21.20
CA ASN A 26 8.03 -21.76 20.99
C ASN A 26 6.58 -21.31 21.21
N THR A 27 6.26 -20.03 20.92
CA THR A 27 4.84 -19.63 20.73
C THR A 27 4.74 -18.84 19.43
N GLN A 28 3.69 -19.08 18.62
CA GLN A 28 3.37 -18.28 17.45
C GLN A 28 3.08 -16.84 17.90
N SER A 29 4.14 -16.05 18.06
CA SER A 29 4.06 -14.64 18.45
C SER A 29 3.43 -13.88 17.27
N THR A 30 2.20 -13.41 17.45
CA THR A 30 1.54 -12.53 16.49
C THR A 30 1.95 -11.11 16.82
N LEU A 31 2.57 -10.44 15.89
CA LEU A 31 2.95 -9.05 16.00
C LEU A 31 1.71 -8.17 15.78
N THR A 32 1.37 -7.32 16.73
CA THR A 32 0.30 -6.33 16.58
C THR A 32 0.94 -5.00 16.24
N LEU A 33 0.53 -4.39 15.13
CA LEU A 33 1.01 -3.08 14.71
C LEU A 33 0.22 -2.00 15.43
N SER A 34 0.81 -1.40 16.46
CA SER A 34 0.25 -0.25 17.17
C SER A 34 1.14 0.99 17.02
N ARG A 35 0.55 2.16 17.26
CA ARG A 35 1.23 3.46 17.12
C ARG A 35 2.18 3.79 18.28
N ASP A 36 2.06 3.12 19.43
CA ASP A 36 2.69 3.53 20.69
C ASP A 36 3.77 2.59 21.20
N GLY A 37 4.26 1.65 20.38
CA GLY A 37 5.25 0.66 20.79
C GLY A 37 6.70 1.03 20.42
N GLU A 38 7.68 0.43 21.10
CA GLU A 38 9.11 0.80 21.00
C GLU A 38 9.87 0.27 19.76
N MET A 39 9.26 -0.51 18.88
CA MET A 39 9.91 -1.05 17.68
C MET A 39 9.43 -0.38 16.39
N LYS A 40 10.37 0.22 15.67
CA LYS A 40 10.11 0.85 14.37
C LYS A 40 9.84 -0.19 13.29
N ALA A 41 8.59 -0.31 12.84
CA ALA A 41 8.23 -1.07 11.65
C ALA A 41 8.10 -0.14 10.45
N SER A 42 8.57 -0.58 9.30
CA SER A 42 8.36 0.09 8.02
C SER A 42 7.50 -0.78 7.10
N PHE A 43 6.72 -0.14 6.22
CA PHE A 43 5.93 -0.85 5.22
C PHE A 43 6.76 -1.05 3.95
N ALA A 44 6.62 -2.24 3.36
CA ALA A 44 7.36 -2.60 2.16
C ALA A 44 6.84 -1.83 0.94
N GLN A 45 7.71 -1.09 0.28
CA GLN A 45 7.37 -0.34 -0.95
C GLN A 45 7.11 -1.23 -2.17
N CYS A 46 7.43 -2.52 -2.12
CA CYS A 46 7.19 -3.45 -3.23
C CYS A 46 5.75 -3.95 -3.31
N CYS A 47 4.99 -3.93 -2.21
CA CYS A 47 3.63 -4.46 -2.15
C CYS A 47 2.63 -3.51 -1.48
N HIS A 48 3.10 -2.40 -0.90
CA HIS A 48 2.26 -1.36 -0.31
C HIS A 48 1.10 -1.93 0.53
N PRO A 49 1.39 -2.62 1.67
CA PRO A 49 0.34 -3.17 2.51
C PRO A 49 -0.46 -2.05 3.18
N ILE A 50 -1.78 -2.23 3.23
CA ILE A 50 -2.71 -1.28 3.83
C ILE A 50 -3.58 -1.97 4.89
N PRO A 51 -4.19 -1.25 5.85
CA PRO A 51 -5.08 -1.82 6.84
C PRO A 51 -6.18 -2.70 6.22
N GLY A 52 -6.35 -3.90 6.79
CA GLY A 52 -7.25 -4.93 6.27
C GLY A 52 -6.59 -5.97 5.36
N ASP A 53 -5.37 -5.73 4.88
CA ASP A 53 -4.60 -6.75 4.14
C ASP A 53 -4.10 -7.87 5.06
N PRO A 54 -3.95 -9.09 4.53
CA PRO A 54 -3.18 -10.12 5.20
C PRO A 54 -1.68 -9.76 5.15
N ILE A 55 -1.07 -9.59 6.32
CA ILE A 55 0.29 -9.11 6.45
C ILE A 55 1.21 -10.09 7.17
N VAL A 56 2.51 -9.94 6.93
CA VAL A 56 3.59 -10.65 7.60
C VAL A 56 4.75 -9.68 7.86
N ALA A 57 5.35 -9.81 9.02
CA ALA A 57 6.53 -9.03 9.38
C ALA A 57 7.80 -9.81 9.08
N LEU A 58 8.77 -9.15 8.45
CA LEU A 58 10.10 -9.68 8.17
C LEU A 58 11.12 -8.92 8.99
N SER A 59 11.84 -9.61 9.90
CA SER A 59 12.96 -9.02 10.63
C SER A 59 14.19 -8.94 9.75
N THR A 60 14.76 -7.74 9.61
CA THR A 60 15.97 -7.52 8.81
C THR A 60 17.06 -6.84 9.64
N ALA A 61 18.30 -7.32 9.54
CA ALA A 61 19.43 -6.79 10.31
C ALA A 61 19.74 -5.30 10.04
N LYS A 62 19.29 -4.75 8.90
CA LYS A 62 19.60 -3.38 8.46
C LYS A 62 18.45 -2.39 8.64
N LYS A 63 17.19 -2.85 8.48
CA LYS A 63 16.00 -1.99 8.45
C LYS A 63 15.03 -2.23 9.61
N GLY A 64 15.40 -3.09 10.57
CA GLY A 64 14.46 -3.50 11.60
C GLY A 64 13.34 -4.39 11.04
N VAL A 65 12.11 -4.17 11.49
CA VAL A 65 10.95 -4.93 11.03
C VAL A 65 10.34 -4.27 9.79
N VAL A 66 10.17 -5.05 8.71
CA VAL A 66 9.50 -4.63 7.48
C VAL A 66 8.22 -5.44 7.29
N VAL A 67 7.09 -4.76 7.15
CA VAL A 67 5.79 -5.39 6.96
C VAL A 67 5.49 -5.53 5.48
N HIS A 68 5.13 -6.74 5.06
CA HIS A 68 4.76 -7.08 3.69
C HIS A 68 3.34 -7.62 3.62
N HIS A 69 2.70 -7.49 2.45
CA HIS A 69 1.53 -8.27 2.11
C HIS A 69 1.91 -9.76 2.00
N GLN A 70 1.10 -10.67 2.53
CA GLN A 70 1.44 -12.13 2.56
C GLN A 70 1.67 -12.74 1.17
N ALA A 71 1.00 -12.22 0.13
CA ALA A 71 1.15 -12.69 -1.24
C ALA A 71 2.33 -12.05 -1.99
N CYS A 72 3.16 -11.24 -1.34
CA CYS A 72 4.27 -10.56 -2.01
C CYS A 72 5.35 -11.55 -2.45
N SER A 73 5.71 -11.54 -3.74
CA SER A 73 6.72 -12.45 -4.33
C SER A 73 8.11 -12.27 -3.71
N ASN A 74 8.44 -11.10 -3.19
CA ASN A 74 9.72 -10.86 -2.51
C ASN A 74 9.87 -11.65 -1.20
N LEU A 75 8.78 -12.20 -0.64
CA LEU A 75 8.84 -13.06 0.54
C LEU A 75 9.37 -14.46 0.21
N THR A 76 9.22 -14.94 -1.02
CA THR A 76 9.66 -16.28 -1.43
C THR A 76 11.18 -16.43 -1.47
N SER A 77 11.90 -15.32 -1.55
CA SER A 77 13.38 -15.28 -1.62
C SER A 77 14.05 -15.28 -0.23
N GLY A 78 13.29 -15.21 0.86
CA GLY A 78 13.78 -15.12 2.23
C GLY A 78 13.82 -16.44 2.98
N ASN A 79 14.67 -16.51 4.02
CA ASN A 79 14.68 -17.64 4.93
C ASN A 79 13.43 -17.57 5.80
N THR A 80 12.59 -18.60 5.80
CA THR A 80 11.30 -18.63 6.51
C THR A 80 11.41 -18.46 8.04
N LYS A 81 12.62 -18.50 8.60
CA LYS A 81 12.87 -18.31 10.03
C LYS A 81 12.77 -16.86 10.52
N ASP A 82 12.81 -15.89 9.59
CA ASP A 82 12.78 -14.46 9.90
C ASP A 82 11.38 -13.85 9.78
N PHE A 83 10.35 -14.67 9.52
CA PHE A 83 8.97 -14.23 9.39
C PHE A 83 8.21 -14.36 10.71
N THR A 84 7.51 -13.31 11.07
CA THR A 84 6.61 -13.26 12.22
C THR A 84 5.19 -12.94 11.73
N ALA A 85 4.20 -13.63 12.26
CA ALA A 85 2.80 -13.31 11.97
C ALA A 85 2.50 -11.88 12.46
N ALA A 86 1.88 -11.07 11.62
CA ALA A 86 1.51 -9.70 11.95
C ALA A 86 0.01 -9.50 11.77
N LYS A 87 -0.57 -8.59 12.56
CA LYS A 87 -1.96 -8.17 12.46
C LYS A 87 -2.06 -6.65 12.55
N TRP A 88 -3.04 -6.10 11.86
CA TRP A 88 -3.42 -4.71 12.04
C TRP A 88 -4.16 -4.55 13.37
N GLU A 89 -3.86 -3.49 14.09
CA GLU A 89 -4.66 -3.06 15.21
C GLU A 89 -5.94 -2.38 14.69
N GLU A 90 -7.05 -2.61 15.34
CA GLU A 90 -8.32 -1.93 15.05
C GLU A 90 -8.23 -0.50 15.59
N ALA A 91 -7.55 0.37 14.90
CA ALA A 91 -7.50 1.80 15.21
C ALA A 91 -8.17 2.59 14.09
N GLU A 92 -9.06 3.50 14.44
CA GLU A 92 -9.54 4.54 13.53
C GLU A 92 -8.36 5.46 13.19
N SER A 93 -7.63 5.11 12.14
CA SER A 93 -6.50 5.88 11.68
C SER A 93 -6.96 6.89 10.63
N ALA A 94 -6.73 8.17 10.88
CA ALA A 94 -6.85 9.22 9.88
C ALA A 94 -5.70 9.22 8.85
N VAL A 95 -4.76 8.26 8.97
CA VAL A 95 -3.58 8.14 8.11
C VAL A 95 -3.96 7.41 6.82
N ASN A 96 -3.55 7.96 5.69
CA ASN A 96 -3.66 7.30 4.40
C ASN A 96 -2.40 6.47 4.14
N PHE A 97 -2.61 5.26 3.67
CA PHE A 97 -1.58 4.33 3.22
C PHE A 97 -1.52 4.35 1.70
N ASP A 98 -0.33 4.17 1.14
CA ASP A 98 -0.15 4.17 -0.30
C ASP A 98 -0.56 2.83 -0.90
N ALA A 99 -1.38 2.86 -1.95
CA ALA A 99 -1.72 1.70 -2.74
C ALA A 99 -1.43 1.98 -4.22
N GLU A 100 -0.80 1.03 -4.90
CA GLU A 100 -0.49 1.14 -6.32
C GLU A 100 -1.54 0.42 -7.16
N LEU A 101 -2.09 1.13 -8.14
CA LEU A 101 -3.09 0.63 -9.08
C LEU A 101 -2.55 0.66 -10.51
N HIS A 102 -2.69 -0.45 -11.22
CA HIS A 102 -2.40 -0.60 -12.64
C HIS A 102 -3.71 -0.62 -13.43
N ILE A 103 -3.86 0.29 -14.36
CA ILE A 103 -5.10 0.55 -15.09
C ILE A 103 -4.77 0.53 -16.58
N GLU A 104 -5.35 -0.41 -17.32
CA GLU A 104 -5.36 -0.39 -18.78
C GLU A 104 -6.66 0.26 -19.24
N MET A 105 -6.57 1.29 -20.08
CA MET A 105 -7.73 2.03 -20.56
C MET A 105 -7.55 2.48 -22.00
N LEU A 106 -8.63 2.71 -22.71
CA LEU A 106 -8.57 3.28 -24.05
C LEU A 106 -8.01 4.69 -23.99
N ASN A 107 -7.05 5.01 -24.87
CA ASN A 107 -6.44 6.33 -24.96
C ASN A 107 -7.39 7.32 -25.65
N GLU A 108 -8.41 7.74 -24.94
CA GLU A 108 -9.43 8.67 -25.38
C GLU A 108 -9.21 10.06 -24.81
N GLN A 109 -9.82 11.05 -25.46
CA GLN A 109 -9.75 12.43 -24.97
C GLN A 109 -10.29 12.54 -23.55
N ASN A 110 -9.56 13.24 -22.67
CA ASN A 110 -9.92 13.49 -21.26
C ASN A 110 -9.99 12.25 -20.35
N VAL A 111 -9.46 11.09 -20.76
CA VAL A 111 -9.54 9.85 -19.96
C VAL A 111 -8.83 9.99 -18.62
N LEU A 112 -7.67 10.65 -18.58
CA LEU A 112 -6.95 10.93 -17.32
C LEU A 112 -7.73 11.89 -16.40
N GLY A 113 -8.42 12.87 -16.97
CA GLY A 113 -9.30 13.76 -16.20
C GLY A 113 -10.45 13.01 -15.53
N SER A 114 -11.05 12.04 -16.22
CA SER A 114 -12.08 11.16 -15.67
C SER A 114 -11.53 10.29 -14.55
N LEU A 115 -10.31 9.75 -14.70
CA LEU A 115 -9.63 8.96 -13.67
C LEU A 115 -9.38 9.80 -12.41
N MET A 116 -8.81 11.00 -12.56
CA MET A 116 -8.56 11.91 -11.44
C MET A 116 -9.84 12.26 -10.70
N THR A 117 -10.92 12.53 -11.42
CA THR A 117 -12.24 12.83 -10.84
C THR A 117 -12.79 11.64 -10.05
N ALA A 118 -12.66 10.43 -10.59
CA ALA A 118 -13.11 9.22 -9.90
C ALA A 118 -12.39 9.01 -8.56
N VAL A 119 -11.07 9.22 -8.53
CA VAL A 119 -10.26 9.09 -7.29
C VAL A 119 -10.62 10.18 -6.27
N THR A 120 -10.66 11.44 -6.69
CA THR A 120 -10.95 12.56 -5.79
C THR A 120 -12.36 12.53 -5.23
N THR A 121 -13.34 12.00 -5.98
CA THR A 121 -14.72 11.81 -5.49
C THR A 121 -14.79 10.80 -4.32
N CYS A 122 -13.79 9.93 -4.19
CA CYS A 122 -13.66 9.00 -3.07
C CYS A 122 -12.85 9.59 -1.89
N GLU A 123 -12.60 10.89 -1.86
CA GLU A 123 -11.79 11.56 -0.83
C GLU A 123 -10.35 11.01 -0.76
N SER A 124 -9.82 10.57 -1.89
CA SER A 124 -8.47 10.10 -2.04
C SER A 124 -7.64 11.05 -2.90
N ASN A 125 -6.33 11.04 -2.69
CA ASN A 125 -5.37 11.81 -3.46
C ASN A 125 -4.53 10.88 -4.32
N ILE A 126 -4.20 11.31 -5.55
CA ILE A 126 -3.19 10.69 -6.38
C ILE A 126 -1.84 11.30 -6.00
N GLN A 127 -0.92 10.47 -5.55
CA GLN A 127 0.42 10.89 -5.13
C GLN A 127 1.40 10.89 -6.29
N SER A 128 1.29 9.88 -7.16
CA SER A 128 2.07 9.76 -8.39
C SER A 128 1.23 9.16 -9.49
N ILE A 129 1.55 9.53 -10.72
CA ILE A 129 0.96 8.98 -11.94
C ILE A 129 2.06 8.75 -12.96
N TRP A 130 2.07 7.59 -13.56
CA TRP A 130 2.92 7.22 -14.68
C TRP A 130 2.06 6.64 -15.78
N THR A 131 2.38 6.94 -17.05
CA THR A 131 1.62 6.50 -18.20
C THR A 131 2.52 5.95 -19.27
N GLU A 132 2.07 4.89 -19.95
CA GLU A 132 2.72 4.29 -21.10
C GLU A 132 1.69 3.96 -22.16
N GLU A 133 1.94 4.37 -23.40
CA GLU A 133 1.11 3.99 -24.53
C GLU A 133 1.47 2.57 -24.97
N LEU A 134 0.48 1.70 -24.99
CA LEU A 134 0.56 0.34 -25.49
C LEU A 134 0.00 0.26 -26.92
N GLU A 135 0.12 -0.92 -27.53
CA GLU A 135 -0.50 -1.17 -28.83
C GLU A 135 -2.03 -1.03 -28.79
N ASN A 136 -2.65 -0.86 -29.96
CA ASN A 136 -4.12 -0.77 -30.14
C ASN A 136 -4.80 0.40 -29.40
N ASN A 137 -4.12 1.54 -29.28
CA ASN A 137 -4.65 2.74 -28.63
C ASN A 137 -5.02 2.51 -27.16
N VAL A 138 -4.27 1.66 -26.47
CA VAL A 138 -4.41 1.41 -25.03
C VAL A 138 -3.38 2.21 -24.27
N LEU A 139 -3.79 2.84 -23.18
CA LEU A 139 -2.94 3.54 -22.23
C LEU A 139 -2.83 2.71 -20.95
N LEU A 140 -1.62 2.33 -20.58
CA LEU A 140 -1.33 1.82 -19.24
C LEU A 140 -1.11 3.02 -18.33
N VAL A 141 -1.87 3.08 -17.26
CA VAL A 141 -1.77 4.12 -16.23
C VAL A 141 -1.46 3.44 -14.91
N ILE A 142 -0.33 3.81 -14.31
CA ILE A 142 0.06 3.38 -12.97
C ILE A 142 -0.10 4.57 -12.05
N ILE A 143 -0.91 4.42 -11.01
CA ILE A 143 -1.13 5.46 -10.00
C ILE A 143 -0.85 4.95 -8.60
N GLN A 144 -0.32 5.82 -7.76
CA GLN A 144 -0.31 5.63 -6.31
C GLN A 144 -1.40 6.49 -5.71
N VAL A 145 -2.30 5.87 -4.95
CA VAL A 145 -3.43 6.52 -4.30
C VAL A 145 -3.36 6.33 -2.79
N GLY A 146 -3.79 7.34 -2.04
CA GLY A 146 -3.93 7.25 -0.60
C GLY A 146 -5.20 6.48 -0.22
N ALA A 147 -5.08 5.38 0.51
CA ALA A 147 -6.21 4.61 1.02
C ALA A 147 -6.15 4.48 2.55
N ARG A 148 -7.29 4.64 3.22
CA ARG A 148 -7.38 4.48 4.68
C ARG A 148 -7.31 3.00 5.08
N ASP A 149 -7.94 2.16 4.28
CA ASP A 149 -8.05 0.71 4.47
C ASP A 149 -8.46 0.01 3.16
N ILE A 150 -8.60 -1.31 3.23
CA ILE A 150 -9.01 -2.13 2.09
C ILE A 150 -10.40 -1.74 1.54
N TYR A 151 -11.36 -1.38 2.41
CA TYR A 151 -12.71 -0.99 1.98
C TYR A 151 -12.73 0.34 1.24
N HIS A 152 -11.92 1.30 1.71
CA HIS A 152 -11.73 2.57 1.01
C HIS A 152 -11.09 2.36 -0.36
N LEU A 153 -10.05 1.51 -0.44
CA LEU A 153 -9.41 1.16 -1.72
C LEU A 153 -10.38 0.47 -2.67
N GLU A 154 -11.20 -0.47 -2.19
CA GLU A 154 -12.24 -1.11 -2.99
C GLU A 154 -13.26 -0.12 -3.54
N ASN A 155 -13.63 0.91 -2.77
CA ASN A 155 -14.51 1.97 -3.23
C ASN A 155 -13.88 2.78 -4.36
N ILE A 156 -12.60 3.15 -4.22
CA ILE A 156 -11.82 3.84 -5.26
C ILE A 156 -11.79 2.97 -6.53
N MET A 157 -11.41 1.71 -6.41
CA MET A 157 -11.34 0.78 -7.54
C MET A 157 -12.70 0.58 -8.23
N ARG A 158 -13.79 0.53 -7.46
CA ARG A 158 -15.15 0.42 -8.00
C ARG A 158 -15.53 1.67 -8.80
N LYS A 159 -15.17 2.85 -8.33
CA LYS A 159 -15.39 4.11 -9.06
C LYS A 159 -14.58 4.18 -10.35
N ILE A 160 -13.33 3.76 -10.32
CA ILE A 160 -12.48 3.69 -11.52
C ILE A 160 -13.09 2.72 -12.56
N LYS A 161 -13.56 1.54 -12.12
CA LYS A 161 -14.20 0.54 -13.01
C LYS A 161 -15.50 1.04 -13.68
N GLN A 162 -16.12 2.10 -13.17
CA GLN A 162 -17.29 2.72 -13.81
C GLN A 162 -16.95 3.61 -15.03
N ILE A 163 -15.67 3.93 -15.22
CA ILE A 163 -15.22 4.69 -16.40
C ILE A 163 -15.26 3.75 -17.61
N THR A 164 -16.02 4.13 -18.63
CA THR A 164 -16.28 3.29 -19.81
C THR A 164 -15.00 2.88 -20.55
N SER A 165 -13.98 3.75 -20.55
CA SER A 165 -12.69 3.51 -21.21
C SER A 165 -11.80 2.53 -20.45
N VAL A 166 -12.11 2.13 -19.22
CA VAL A 166 -11.30 1.19 -18.43
C VAL A 166 -11.50 -0.23 -18.93
N ILE A 167 -10.41 -0.86 -19.38
CA ILE A 167 -10.38 -2.23 -19.88
C ILE A 167 -10.04 -3.19 -18.74
N ARG A 168 -9.01 -2.82 -17.95
CA ARG A 168 -8.51 -3.65 -16.85
C ARG A 168 -8.04 -2.78 -15.70
N LEU A 169 -8.30 -3.23 -14.48
CA LEU A 169 -7.82 -2.60 -13.26
C LEU A 169 -7.39 -3.68 -12.28
N LYS A 170 -6.18 -3.55 -11.76
CA LYS A 170 -5.67 -4.39 -10.67
C LYS A 170 -4.87 -3.54 -9.68
N ARG A 171 -4.87 -3.96 -8.42
CA ARG A 171 -3.92 -3.49 -7.42
C ARG A 171 -2.60 -4.23 -7.61
N ASN A 172 -1.49 -3.51 -7.52
CA ASN A 172 -0.17 -4.11 -7.50
C ASN A 172 0.24 -4.42 -6.06
N ILE A 173 0.30 -5.69 -5.71
CA ILE A 173 0.83 -6.22 -4.44
C ILE A 173 2.07 -7.08 -4.68
N ASN A 174 2.65 -6.97 -5.88
CA ASN A 174 3.82 -7.73 -6.31
C ASN A 174 3.62 -9.26 -6.16
N GLU A 175 2.45 -9.76 -6.60
CA GLU A 175 2.19 -11.21 -6.69
C GLU A 175 3.08 -11.87 -7.75
N ALA A 176 3.46 -13.14 -7.50
CA ALA A 176 4.24 -13.96 -8.43
C ALA A 176 3.41 -14.42 -9.63
#